data_f311df06f14160559d7a92ee82457750
#
_entry.id   f311df06f14160559d7a92ee82457750
#
_cell.length_a   1.000
_cell.length_b   1.000
_cell.length_c   1.000
_cell.angle_alpha   90.00
_cell.angle_beta   90.00
_cell.angle_gamma   90.00
#
_symmetry.space_group_name_H-M   'P 1'
#
loop_
_entity.id
_entity.type
_entity.pdbx_description
1 polymer ?
#
loop_
_entity_poly.entity_id
_entity_poly.type
_entity_poly.pdbx_seq_one_letter_code
_entity_poly.pdbx_strand_id
1 'polypeptide(L)'
;EQLLKSVNCMMLIQRCYIPLNTVTRIVVFVPQKAEYETGFRKWVLTMGNLAREVGCRIIFCASPEQQPMIRGIIHAAQLWIRHEYRDYSSADDFTLLANRVLDDDLMVVISARPNSVSYSGDMVGIEQLIQTYFTRNNLCIIYPAQFGDVEPTFTFTDPLGSDISTTASPLWISIRGRLSRLNALKKRLTHRHRTKKRL
;
A
#
# COMPACT_ATOMS: atom_id res chain seq x y z
N GLU A 1 -11.19 18.41 -3.64
CA GLU A 1 -10.11 19.36 -3.32
C GLU A 1 -10.14 19.87 -1.88
N GLN A 2 -11.32 20.18 -1.29
CA GLN A 2 -11.38 20.69 0.08
C GLN A 2 -10.85 19.70 1.13
N LEU A 3 -11.12 18.40 1.00
CA LEU A 3 -10.60 17.37 1.90
C LEU A 3 -9.08 17.28 1.87
N LEU A 4 -8.46 17.42 0.71
CA LEU A 4 -6.99 17.37 0.57
C LEU A 4 -6.29 18.53 1.29
N LYS A 5 -6.96 19.66 1.44
CA LYS A 5 -6.43 20.84 2.15
C LYS A 5 -6.58 20.76 3.67
N SER A 6 -7.56 20.00 4.15
CA SER A 6 -7.89 19.92 5.60
C SER A 6 -7.27 18.70 6.30
N VAL A 7 -6.85 17.68 5.56
CA VAL A 7 -6.37 16.41 6.10
C VAL A 7 -4.87 16.25 5.86
N ASN A 8 -4.06 16.14 6.91
CA ASN A 8 -2.60 16.02 6.82
C ASN A 8 -2.11 14.56 6.85
N CYS A 9 -2.95 13.61 7.23
CA CYS A 9 -2.60 12.20 7.23
C CYS A 9 -2.53 11.63 5.80
N MET A 10 -1.95 10.43 5.67
CA MET A 10 -1.96 9.71 4.40
C MET A 10 -3.41 9.36 4.02
N MET A 11 -3.78 9.65 2.79
CA MET A 11 -5.12 9.42 2.28
C MET A 11 -5.07 8.46 1.09
N LEU A 12 -5.96 7.47 1.10
CA LEU A 12 -6.11 6.49 0.01
C LEU A 12 -7.51 6.63 -0.59
N ILE A 13 -7.56 6.83 -1.90
CA ILE A 13 -8.80 6.84 -2.68
C ILE A 13 -8.78 5.61 -3.56
N GLN A 14 -9.78 4.73 -3.39
CA GLN A 14 -9.80 3.44 -4.07
C GLN A 14 -11.04 3.28 -4.95
N ARG A 15 -10.85 2.61 -6.08
CA ARG A 15 -11.89 2.09 -6.94
C ARG A 15 -11.57 0.62 -7.19
N CYS A 16 -12.43 -0.29 -6.73
CA CYS A 16 -12.22 -1.73 -6.83
C CYS A 16 -13.32 -2.35 -7.70
N TYR A 17 -12.93 -3.00 -8.77
CA TYR A 17 -13.82 -3.79 -9.64
C TYR A 17 -13.75 -5.28 -9.35
N ILE A 18 -12.57 -5.76 -8.97
CA ILE A 18 -12.35 -7.16 -8.55
C ILE A 18 -11.88 -7.21 -7.10
N PRO A 19 -12.13 -8.31 -6.39
CA PRO A 19 -11.67 -8.50 -5.02
C PRO A 19 -10.14 -8.42 -4.92
N LEU A 20 -9.61 -7.78 -3.88
CA LEU A 20 -8.15 -7.60 -3.71
C LEU A 20 -7.38 -8.93 -3.62
N ASN A 21 -8.00 -10.00 -3.16
CA ASN A 21 -7.38 -11.33 -3.09
C ASN A 21 -7.21 -12.02 -4.45
N THR A 22 -7.77 -11.46 -5.53
CA THR A 22 -7.58 -11.92 -6.91
C THR A 22 -6.56 -11.10 -7.68
N VAL A 23 -6.00 -10.06 -7.05
CA VAL A 23 -4.95 -9.23 -7.65
C VAL A 23 -3.65 -10.02 -7.76
N THR A 24 -3.07 -10.06 -8.96
CA THR A 24 -1.82 -10.78 -9.25
C THR A 24 -0.58 -9.92 -9.08
N ARG A 25 -0.72 -8.61 -9.31
CA ARG A 25 0.37 -7.63 -9.20
C ARG A 25 -0.13 -6.29 -8.68
N ILE A 26 0.72 -5.60 -7.94
CA ILE A 26 0.54 -4.19 -7.59
C ILE A 26 1.54 -3.38 -8.42
N VAL A 27 1.06 -2.44 -9.22
CA VAL A 27 1.90 -1.55 -10.03
C VAL A 27 1.82 -0.14 -9.46
N VAL A 28 2.93 0.35 -8.92
CA VAL A 28 3.00 1.64 -8.21
C VAL A 28 3.73 2.67 -9.06
N PHE A 29 3.05 3.74 -9.44
CA PHE A 29 3.63 4.89 -10.13
C PHE A 29 4.05 5.94 -9.10
N VAL A 30 5.35 6.25 -9.07
CA VAL A 30 5.98 7.14 -8.09
C VAL A 30 6.39 8.43 -8.78
N PRO A 31 5.84 9.59 -8.41
CA PRO A 31 6.22 10.86 -9.03
C PRO A 31 7.65 11.25 -8.66
N GLN A 32 8.25 12.09 -9.48
CA GLN A 32 9.57 12.63 -9.18
C GLN A 32 9.56 13.39 -7.84
N LYS A 33 10.68 13.34 -7.13
CA LYS A 33 10.88 14.00 -5.82
C LYS A 33 9.98 13.48 -4.70
N ALA A 34 9.26 12.36 -4.91
CA ALA A 34 8.43 11.77 -3.86
C ALA A 34 9.23 11.33 -2.62
N GLU A 35 10.52 11.03 -2.80
CA GLU A 35 11.46 10.65 -1.74
C GLU A 35 11.69 11.75 -0.70
N TYR A 36 11.44 13.00 -1.08
CA TYR A 36 11.55 14.16 -0.18
C TYR A 36 10.25 14.43 0.61
N GLU A 37 9.17 13.72 0.31
CA GLU A 37 7.92 13.84 1.05
C GLU A 37 8.01 13.12 2.40
N THR A 38 7.51 13.76 3.45
CA THR A 38 7.49 13.19 4.81
C THR A 38 6.80 11.83 4.87
N GLY A 39 5.75 11.64 4.08
CA GLY A 39 5.00 10.40 4.01
C GLY A 39 5.61 9.31 3.14
N PHE A 40 6.80 9.50 2.54
CA PHE A 40 7.41 8.56 1.61
C PHE A 40 7.59 7.17 2.21
N ARG A 41 8.26 7.07 3.35
CA ARG A 41 8.47 5.80 4.07
C ARG A 41 7.14 5.10 4.37
N LYS A 42 6.13 5.86 4.79
CA LYS A 42 4.85 5.32 5.23
C LYS A 42 4.09 4.63 4.09
N TRP A 43 3.95 5.28 2.93
CA TRP A 43 3.25 4.64 1.81
C TRP A 43 4.04 3.46 1.23
N VAL A 44 5.39 3.51 1.20
CA VAL A 44 6.22 2.37 0.77
C VAL A 44 5.93 1.14 1.65
N LEU A 45 5.93 1.32 2.97
CA LEU A 45 5.62 0.25 3.91
C LEU A 45 4.17 -0.25 3.79
N THR A 46 3.23 0.66 3.57
CA THR A 46 1.81 0.29 3.38
C THR A 46 1.64 -0.58 2.16
N MET A 47 2.24 -0.21 1.03
CA MET A 47 2.15 -0.99 -0.22
C MET A 47 2.91 -2.31 -0.12
N GLY A 48 4.08 -2.33 0.52
CA GLY A 48 4.82 -3.55 0.78
C GLY A 48 4.06 -4.53 1.67
N ASN A 49 3.42 -4.04 2.72
CA ASN A 49 2.56 -4.86 3.58
C ASN A 49 1.34 -5.39 2.81
N LEU A 50 0.70 -4.55 1.99
CA LEU A 50 -0.41 -4.98 1.15
C LEU A 50 0.01 -6.11 0.20
N ALA A 51 1.14 -5.97 -0.49
CA ALA A 51 1.68 -7.01 -1.37
C ALA A 51 1.93 -8.31 -0.63
N ARG A 52 2.45 -8.24 0.61
CA ARG A 52 2.68 -9.41 1.47
C ARG A 52 1.38 -10.09 1.88
N GLU A 53 0.37 -9.33 2.29
CA GLU A 53 -0.91 -9.88 2.76
C GLU A 53 -1.74 -10.49 1.61
N VAL A 54 -1.70 -9.87 0.43
CA VAL A 54 -2.35 -10.40 -0.79
C VAL A 54 -1.55 -11.59 -1.36
N GLY A 55 -0.24 -11.66 -1.10
CA GLY A 55 0.65 -12.69 -1.64
C GLY A 55 1.07 -12.44 -3.09
N CYS A 56 0.92 -11.20 -3.58
CA CYS A 56 1.25 -10.82 -4.93
C CYS A 56 2.64 -10.15 -5.04
N ARG A 57 3.13 -9.95 -6.27
CA ARG A 57 4.34 -9.17 -6.51
C ARG A 57 4.01 -7.69 -6.63
N ILE A 58 5.00 -6.83 -6.34
CA ILE A 58 4.87 -5.39 -6.48
C ILE A 58 5.92 -4.86 -7.47
N ILE A 59 5.49 -3.97 -8.35
CA ILE A 59 6.35 -3.31 -9.34
C ILE A 59 6.35 -1.82 -9.03
N PHE A 60 7.51 -1.27 -8.73
CA PHE A 60 7.68 0.17 -8.52
C PHE A 60 8.16 0.81 -9.83
N CYS A 61 7.31 1.65 -10.42
CA CYS A 61 7.64 2.53 -11.52
C CYS A 61 8.16 3.84 -10.91
N ALA A 62 9.47 4.00 -10.85
CA ALA A 62 10.14 5.08 -10.12
C ALA A 62 11.43 5.48 -10.83
N SER A 63 11.92 6.69 -10.58
CA SER A 63 13.20 7.14 -11.14
C SER A 63 14.37 6.32 -10.61
N PRO A 64 15.48 6.22 -11.34
CA PRO A 64 16.68 5.50 -10.91
C PRO A 64 17.20 5.93 -9.53
N GLU A 65 17.01 7.21 -9.16
CA GLU A 65 17.43 7.76 -7.88
C GLU A 65 16.52 7.29 -6.73
N GLN A 66 15.23 7.09 -7.00
CA GLN A 66 14.24 6.66 -5.99
C GLN A 66 14.30 5.18 -5.68
N GLN A 67 14.66 4.34 -6.68
CA GLN A 67 14.67 2.89 -6.54
C GLN A 67 15.53 2.39 -5.37
N PRO A 68 16.77 2.87 -5.16
CA PRO A 68 17.59 2.44 -4.01
C PRO A 68 16.97 2.86 -2.67
N MET A 69 16.27 4.00 -2.61
CA MET A 69 15.60 4.45 -1.39
C MET A 69 14.41 3.55 -1.04
N ILE A 70 13.57 3.20 -2.02
CA ILE A 70 12.46 2.26 -1.84
C ILE A 70 13.00 0.90 -1.37
N ARG A 71 14.06 0.39 -2.02
CA ARG A 71 14.73 -0.86 -1.66
C ARG A 71 15.25 -0.83 -0.23
N GLY A 72 15.89 0.26 0.16
CA GLY A 72 16.40 0.47 1.51
C GLY A 72 15.31 0.38 2.57
N ILE A 73 14.15 1.00 2.32
CA ILE A 73 12.99 0.96 3.23
C ILE A 73 12.44 -0.46 3.36
N ILE A 74 12.26 -1.17 2.24
CA ILE A 74 11.76 -2.55 2.23
C ILE A 74 12.71 -3.48 3.00
N HIS A 75 14.02 -3.33 2.77
CA HIS A 75 15.04 -4.12 3.44
C HIS A 75 15.11 -3.82 4.95
N ALA A 76 15.13 -2.55 5.33
CA ALA A 76 15.15 -2.13 6.74
C ALA A 76 13.92 -2.60 7.53
N ALA A 77 12.77 -2.70 6.88
CA ALA A 77 11.53 -3.21 7.46
C ALA A 77 11.42 -4.75 7.41
N GLN A 78 12.43 -5.44 6.87
CA GLN A 78 12.44 -6.91 6.69
C GLN A 78 11.18 -7.43 5.98
N LEU A 79 10.71 -6.69 4.96
CA LEU A 79 9.56 -7.09 4.17
C LEU A 79 10.00 -8.11 3.10
N TRP A 80 9.67 -9.38 3.33
CA TRP A 80 9.94 -10.46 2.38
C TRP A 80 8.85 -10.51 1.31
N ILE A 81 8.98 -9.65 0.28
CA ILE A 81 8.06 -9.51 -0.86
C ILE A 81 8.82 -9.63 -2.18
N ARG A 82 8.15 -10.18 -3.20
CA ARG A 82 8.66 -10.15 -4.57
C ARG A 82 8.44 -8.76 -5.14
N HIS A 83 9.52 -8.03 -5.41
CA HIS A 83 9.45 -6.67 -5.94
C HIS A 83 10.37 -6.49 -7.16
N GLU A 84 9.91 -5.66 -8.08
CA GLU A 84 10.60 -5.28 -9.32
C GLU A 84 10.60 -3.75 -9.45
N TYR A 85 11.51 -3.22 -10.25
CA TYR A 85 11.60 -1.79 -10.55
C TYR A 85 11.50 -1.58 -12.06
N ARG A 86 10.88 -0.48 -12.43
CA ARG A 86 10.80 0.04 -13.80
C ARG A 86 11.16 1.51 -13.78
N ASP A 87 11.95 1.94 -14.75
CA ASP A 87 12.29 3.35 -14.88
C ASP A 87 11.02 4.13 -15.27
N TYR A 88 10.79 5.18 -14.52
CA TYR A 88 9.67 6.09 -14.70
C TYR A 88 10.12 7.50 -14.32
N SER A 89 10.11 8.41 -15.28
CA SER A 89 10.63 9.77 -15.10
C SER A 89 9.70 10.84 -15.67
N SER A 90 8.77 10.48 -16.54
CA SER A 90 7.92 11.44 -17.26
C SER A 90 6.49 10.94 -17.48
N ALA A 91 5.61 11.85 -17.87
CA ALA A 91 4.24 11.50 -18.25
C ALA A 91 4.20 10.59 -19.51
N ASP A 92 5.20 10.70 -20.40
CA ASP A 92 5.31 9.83 -21.58
C ASP A 92 5.59 8.39 -21.15
N ASP A 93 6.46 8.18 -20.14
CA ASP A 93 6.72 6.87 -19.57
C ASP A 93 5.46 6.27 -18.96
N PHE A 94 4.59 7.10 -18.37
CA PHE A 94 3.31 6.66 -17.83
C PHE A 94 2.46 5.98 -18.91
N THR A 95 2.33 6.59 -20.07
CA THR A 95 1.55 6.03 -21.18
C THR A 95 2.12 4.70 -21.67
N LEU A 96 3.46 4.58 -21.76
CA LEU A 96 4.13 3.35 -22.17
C LEU A 96 3.95 2.22 -21.15
N LEU A 97 4.07 2.54 -19.86
CA LEU A 97 3.91 1.58 -18.78
C LEU A 97 2.44 1.20 -18.54
N ALA A 98 1.54 2.15 -18.77
CA ALA A 98 0.10 1.96 -18.70
C ALA A 98 -0.39 0.81 -19.59
N ASN A 99 0.14 0.71 -20.80
CA ASN A 99 -0.18 -0.38 -21.73
C ASN A 99 0.28 -1.77 -21.25
N ARG A 100 1.06 -1.86 -20.18
CA ARG A 100 1.52 -3.12 -19.59
C ARG A 100 0.74 -3.51 -18.32
N VAL A 101 -0.17 -2.68 -17.88
CA VAL A 101 -1.06 -2.96 -16.75
C VAL A 101 -2.20 -3.86 -17.24
N LEU A 102 -2.40 -4.98 -16.58
CA LEU A 102 -3.44 -5.96 -16.90
C LEU A 102 -4.70 -5.71 -16.07
N ASP A 103 -5.82 -6.30 -16.48
CA ASP A 103 -7.12 -6.12 -15.80
C ASP A 103 -7.13 -6.66 -14.35
N ASP A 104 -6.27 -7.64 -14.05
CA ASP A 104 -6.10 -8.23 -12.73
C ASP A 104 -5.01 -7.57 -11.87
N ASP A 105 -4.44 -6.45 -12.33
CA ASP A 105 -3.50 -5.65 -11.55
C ASP A 105 -4.22 -4.64 -10.66
N LEU A 106 -3.62 -4.34 -9.50
CA LEU A 106 -3.93 -3.15 -8.74
C LEU A 106 -2.97 -2.02 -9.17
N MET A 107 -3.52 -1.05 -9.87
CA MET A 107 -2.79 0.16 -10.21
C MET A 107 -2.77 1.10 -9.00
N VAL A 108 -1.60 1.55 -8.61
CA VAL A 108 -1.41 2.53 -7.53
C VAL A 108 -0.71 3.75 -8.08
N VAL A 109 -1.26 4.93 -7.84
CA VAL A 109 -0.64 6.20 -8.21
C VAL A 109 -0.34 6.99 -6.94
N ILE A 110 0.92 7.27 -6.72
CA ILE A 110 1.32 8.20 -5.68
C ILE A 110 1.10 9.60 -6.22
N SER A 111 0.16 10.32 -5.63
CA SER A 111 -0.17 11.70 -6.00
C SER A 111 0.46 12.66 -5.02
N ALA A 112 0.53 13.93 -5.39
CA ALA A 112 1.05 14.99 -4.55
C ALA A 112 -0.03 16.00 -4.20
N ARG A 113 0.10 16.65 -3.06
CA ARG A 113 -0.78 17.75 -2.69
C ARG A 113 -0.24 19.06 -3.28
N PRO A 114 -1.14 20.02 -3.58
CA PRO A 114 -0.68 21.37 -3.90
C PRO A 114 0.27 21.88 -2.82
N ASN A 115 1.40 22.45 -3.21
CA ASN A 115 2.50 22.95 -2.37
C ASN A 115 3.43 21.86 -1.77
N SER A 116 3.29 20.60 -2.13
CA SER A 116 4.29 19.58 -1.78
C SER A 116 5.43 19.55 -2.81
N VAL A 117 6.58 19.00 -2.40
CA VAL A 117 7.81 19.01 -3.22
C VAL A 117 7.68 18.18 -4.50
N SER A 118 6.90 17.11 -4.43
CA SER A 118 6.64 16.20 -5.55
C SER A 118 5.50 16.64 -6.46
N TYR A 119 4.85 17.79 -6.16
CA TYR A 119 3.77 18.31 -7.00
C TYR A 119 4.34 18.86 -8.32
N SER A 120 3.87 18.33 -9.43
CA SER A 120 4.23 18.79 -10.78
C SER A 120 2.97 19.01 -11.63
N GLY A 121 3.09 19.88 -12.65
CA GLY A 121 2.01 20.13 -13.60
C GLY A 121 1.56 18.86 -14.37
N ASP A 122 2.46 17.90 -14.53
CA ASP A 122 2.19 16.64 -15.23
C ASP A 122 1.13 15.77 -14.51
N MET A 123 0.93 15.97 -13.22
CA MET A 123 -0.06 15.21 -12.44
C MET A 123 -1.50 15.43 -12.91
N VAL A 124 -1.81 16.63 -13.40
CA VAL A 124 -3.14 16.92 -13.98
C VAL A 124 -3.36 16.08 -15.24
N GLY A 125 -2.33 15.92 -16.06
CA GLY A 125 -2.36 15.03 -17.24
C GLY A 125 -2.52 13.56 -16.86
N ILE A 126 -1.88 13.11 -15.80
CA ILE A 126 -1.99 11.72 -15.30
C ILE A 126 -3.42 11.41 -14.86
N GLU A 127 -4.12 12.32 -14.19
CA GLU A 127 -5.53 12.11 -13.79
C GLU A 127 -6.43 11.90 -15.02
N GLN A 128 -6.23 12.65 -16.09
CA GLN A 128 -6.97 12.48 -17.34
C GLN A 128 -6.64 11.15 -18.02
N LEU A 129 -5.36 10.76 -18.04
CA LEU A 129 -4.92 9.47 -18.58
C LEU A 129 -5.52 8.29 -17.80
N ILE A 130 -5.57 8.39 -16.47
CA ILE A 130 -6.18 7.37 -15.62
C ILE A 130 -7.68 7.19 -15.96
N GLN A 131 -8.41 8.28 -16.14
CA GLN A 131 -9.82 8.24 -16.49
C GLN A 131 -10.07 7.65 -17.88
N THR A 132 -9.13 7.84 -18.81
CA THR A 132 -9.25 7.40 -20.19
C THR A 132 -8.87 5.93 -20.37
N TYR A 133 -7.74 5.51 -19.79
CA TYR A 133 -7.14 4.20 -20.07
C TYR A 133 -7.43 3.14 -19.01
N PHE A 134 -7.68 3.52 -17.74
CA PHE A 134 -7.82 2.57 -16.63
C PHE A 134 -9.26 2.48 -16.12
N THR A 135 -10.22 2.33 -17.03
CA THR A 135 -11.64 2.28 -16.65
C THR A 135 -12.04 0.98 -15.96
N ARG A 136 -11.31 -0.11 -16.15
CA ARG A 136 -11.64 -1.46 -15.64
C ARG A 136 -10.67 -1.97 -14.56
N ASN A 137 -9.58 -1.27 -14.30
CA ASN A 137 -8.59 -1.69 -13.33
C ASN A 137 -8.97 -1.31 -11.91
N ASN A 138 -8.56 -2.11 -10.96
CA ASN A 138 -8.49 -1.68 -9.57
C ASN A 138 -7.49 -0.52 -9.47
N LEU A 139 -7.91 0.59 -8.91
CA LEU A 139 -7.12 1.81 -8.80
C LEU A 139 -7.05 2.24 -7.33
N CYS A 140 -5.86 2.63 -6.90
CA CYS A 140 -5.64 3.30 -5.63
C CYS A 140 -4.80 4.56 -5.85
N ILE A 141 -5.30 5.71 -5.48
CA ILE A 141 -4.56 6.98 -5.47
C ILE A 141 -4.15 7.24 -4.02
N ILE A 142 -2.86 7.46 -3.80
CA ILE A 142 -2.30 7.72 -2.47
C ILE A 142 -1.78 9.14 -2.41
N TYR A 143 -2.32 9.93 -1.49
CA TYR A 143 -1.77 11.22 -1.10
C TYR A 143 -0.94 11.01 0.16
N PRO A 144 0.40 11.19 0.11
CA PRO A 144 1.28 11.01 1.26
C PRO A 144 0.92 11.93 2.43
N ALA A 145 1.32 11.53 3.65
CA ALA A 145 1.22 12.40 4.82
C ALA A 145 2.14 13.61 4.68
N GLN A 146 1.69 14.79 5.12
CA GLN A 146 2.47 16.04 5.00
C GLN A 146 3.32 16.34 6.24
N PHE A 147 2.91 15.86 7.41
CA PHE A 147 3.64 16.04 8.65
C PHE A 147 4.08 14.69 9.19
N GLY A 148 5.25 14.69 9.87
CA GLY A 148 5.86 13.48 10.39
C GLY A 148 4.88 12.63 11.19
N ASP A 149 5.17 11.33 11.26
CA ASP A 149 4.41 10.34 12.00
C ASP A 149 4.35 10.67 13.51
N VAL A 150 3.64 11.73 13.86
CA VAL A 150 2.90 11.71 15.11
C VAL A 150 1.71 10.80 14.76
N GLU A 151 1.89 9.49 14.95
CA GLU A 151 0.72 8.63 15.04
C GLU A 151 -0.21 9.33 16.04
N PRO A 152 -1.44 9.71 15.65
CA PRO A 152 -2.39 10.11 16.66
C PRO A 152 -2.51 8.91 17.58
N THR A 153 -1.90 9.01 18.75
CA THR A 153 -2.17 8.12 19.85
C THR A 153 -3.64 8.38 20.19
N PHE A 154 -4.53 7.72 19.48
CA PHE A 154 -5.91 7.61 19.91
C PHE A 154 -5.86 6.78 21.19
N THR A 155 -5.65 7.45 22.31
CA THR A 155 -5.97 6.92 23.63
C THR A 155 -7.50 6.80 23.66
N PHE A 156 -7.99 5.64 23.25
CA PHE A 156 -9.33 5.25 23.57
C PHE A 156 -9.36 4.99 25.08
N THR A 157 -9.86 5.94 25.82
CA THR A 157 -10.19 5.73 27.22
C THR A 157 -11.45 4.87 27.22
N ASP A 158 -11.29 3.57 27.44
CA ASP A 158 -12.42 2.66 27.65
C ASP A 158 -13.20 3.18 28.87
N PRO A 159 -14.52 3.46 28.73
CA PRO A 159 -15.34 3.86 29.87
C PRO A 159 -15.38 2.83 31.01
N LEU A 160 -14.87 1.62 30.79
CA LEU A 160 -14.71 0.56 31.81
C LEU A 160 -13.30 0.51 32.43
N GLY A 161 -12.41 1.46 32.14
CA GLY A 161 -11.14 1.65 32.86
C GLY A 161 -10.04 0.64 32.51
N SER A 162 -10.10 -0.06 31.39
CA SER A 162 -8.99 -0.87 30.90
C SER A 162 -8.15 -0.05 29.93
N ASP A 163 -6.96 0.38 30.36
CA ASP A 163 -5.95 0.99 29.49
C ASP A 163 -5.43 -0.02 28.48
N ILE A 164 -6.08 -0.10 27.32
CA ILE A 164 -5.55 -0.84 26.18
C ILE A 164 -4.73 0.15 25.34
N SER A 165 -3.45 0.27 25.65
CA SER A 165 -2.47 0.90 24.77
C SER A 165 -2.23 0.00 23.56
N THR A 166 -3.07 0.10 22.53
CA THR A 166 -2.91 -0.63 21.29
C THR A 166 -2.32 0.29 20.23
N THR A 167 -1.05 0.13 19.95
CA THR A 167 -0.30 0.70 18.81
C THR A 167 -0.64 0.02 17.47
N ALA A 168 -1.83 -0.55 17.33
CA ALA A 168 -2.27 -1.20 16.10
C ALA A 168 -3.59 -0.61 15.62
N SER A 169 -3.67 -0.24 14.34
CA SER A 169 -4.91 0.25 13.74
C SER A 169 -6.03 -0.81 13.84
N PRO A 170 -7.31 -0.41 14.05
CA PRO A 170 -8.44 -1.32 14.27
C PRO A 170 -8.62 -2.40 13.19
N LEU A 171 -8.23 -2.12 11.96
CA LEU A 171 -8.33 -3.06 10.84
C LEU A 171 -7.39 -4.28 10.98
N TRP A 172 -6.21 -4.11 11.57
CA TRP A 172 -5.23 -5.17 11.75
C TRP A 172 -5.58 -6.14 12.89
N ILE A 173 -6.28 -5.67 13.92
CA ILE A 173 -6.70 -6.48 15.07
C ILE A 173 -7.76 -7.50 14.63
N SER A 174 -8.69 -7.13 13.76
CA SER A 174 -9.75 -8.02 13.25
C SER A 174 -9.20 -9.16 12.39
N ILE A 175 -8.15 -8.92 11.63
CA ILE A 175 -7.54 -9.94 10.74
C ILE A 175 -6.63 -10.88 11.54
N ARG A 176 -5.83 -10.39 12.48
CA ARG A 176 -4.98 -11.23 13.34
C ARG A 176 -5.79 -12.20 14.22
N GLY A 177 -6.92 -11.76 14.73
CA GLY A 177 -7.82 -12.61 15.54
C GLY A 177 -8.42 -13.77 14.75
N ARG A 178 -8.66 -13.62 13.45
CA ARG A 178 -9.17 -14.70 12.58
C ARG A 178 -8.07 -15.68 12.17
N LEU A 179 -6.87 -15.20 11.88
CA LEU A 179 -5.72 -16.04 11.50
C LEU A 179 -5.19 -16.88 12.67
N SER A 180 -5.19 -16.35 13.89
CA SER A 180 -4.78 -17.12 15.07
C SER A 180 -5.74 -18.29 15.36
N ARG A 181 -7.04 -18.12 15.11
CA ARG A 181 -8.04 -19.19 15.24
C ARG A 181 -7.88 -20.29 14.19
N LEU A 182 -7.52 -19.91 12.94
CA LEU A 182 -7.25 -20.88 11.86
C LEU A 182 -5.97 -21.68 12.12
N ASN A 183 -4.93 -21.05 12.63
CA ASN A 183 -3.69 -21.74 13.00
C ASN A 183 -3.87 -22.67 14.22
N ALA A 184 -4.71 -22.31 15.18
CA ALA A 184 -5.07 -23.16 16.31
C ALA A 184 -5.88 -24.40 15.87
N LEU A 185 -6.79 -24.24 14.89
CA LEU A 185 -7.54 -25.33 14.30
C LEU A 185 -6.63 -26.28 13.48
N LYS A 186 -5.71 -25.72 12.71
CA LYS A 186 -4.73 -26.51 11.94
C LYS A 186 -3.83 -27.36 12.87
N LYS A 187 -3.41 -26.80 13.99
CA LYS A 187 -2.59 -27.51 15.00
C LYS A 187 -3.37 -28.63 15.69
N ARG A 188 -4.67 -28.47 15.92
CA ARG A 188 -5.56 -29.53 16.49
C ARG A 188 -5.81 -30.69 15.51
N LEU A 189 -5.91 -30.38 14.22
CA LEU A 189 -6.12 -31.41 13.18
C LEU A 189 -4.85 -32.25 12.95
N THR A 190 -3.66 -31.64 12.98
CA THR A 190 -2.39 -32.37 12.84
C THR A 190 -2.07 -33.26 14.06
N HIS A 191 -2.50 -32.86 15.27
CA HIS A 191 -2.34 -33.70 16.46
C HIS A 191 -3.28 -34.93 16.45
N ARG A 192 -4.49 -34.82 15.89
CA ARG A 192 -5.46 -35.90 15.80
C ARG A 192 -5.07 -36.98 14.79
N HIS A 193 -4.27 -36.65 13.76
CA HIS A 193 -3.74 -37.62 12.82
C HIS A 193 -2.51 -38.40 13.32
N ARG A 194 -1.76 -37.86 14.31
CA ARG A 194 -0.61 -38.54 14.89
C ARG A 194 -1.00 -39.61 15.94
N THR A 195 -2.11 -39.43 16.61
CA THR A 195 -2.60 -40.42 17.61
C THR A 195 -3.30 -41.61 16.98
N LYS A 196 -3.84 -41.51 15.74
CA LYS A 196 -4.46 -42.62 15.02
C LYS A 196 -3.49 -43.59 14.31
N LYS A 197 -2.19 -43.28 14.26
CA LYS A 197 -1.15 -44.14 13.67
C LYS A 197 -0.32 -44.94 14.70
N ARG A 198 -0.74 -44.97 15.98
CA ARG A 198 -0.06 -45.69 17.06
C ARG A 198 -0.98 -46.65 17.80
N LEU A 199 -2.02 -47.19 17.15
CA LEU A 199 -2.81 -48.33 17.58
C LEU A 199 -2.83 -49.35 16.47
#